data_1c83f8d2ea84d6ac7fbfbf0fdd90607c
#
_entry.id   1c83f8d2ea84d6ac7fbfbf0fdd90607c
#
_cell.length_a   1.000
_cell.length_b   1.000
_cell.length_c   1.000
_cell.angle_alpha   90.00
_cell.angle_beta   90.00
_cell.angle_gamma   90.00
#
_symmetry.space_group_name_H-M   'P 1'
#
loop_
_entity.id
_entity.type
_entity.pdbx_description
1 polymer ?
#
loop_
_entity_poly.entity_id
_entity_poly.type
_entity_poly.pdbx_seq_one_letter_code
_entity_poly.pdbx_strand_id
1 'polypeptide(L)'
;GRALTLYRPAGSPDRCRIGTRYTLDMHEVQGPAKSFNDRWIEIGYYTGWYPVCNGTSADRSHLRIGITDGYTVSGSGIISRTDDGMWEMDQPWEGFDNVILASPVLKTRRMSDNGTTIEFIYTDFPDADAESALNCSYDALKFFRRLYKIAGEENTYIKFSLSASGTSGGYSRKNFITLNSGSFNEYILRNTAHEISHFWWNKAPVESWHDWLNESFAEFSALQYLRHARGEEAYAERVEMYREKTRRIRPIWGICLLYTSDAADE
;
A
#
# COMPACT_ATOMS: atom_id res chain seq x y z
N GLY A 1 -17.74 9.66 5.57
CA GLY A 1 -18.30 8.45 6.15
C GLY A 1 -19.37 8.75 7.18
N ARG A 2 -20.24 7.77 7.48
CA ARG A 2 -21.22 7.89 8.56
C ARG A 2 -20.65 7.24 9.80
N ALA A 3 -20.64 7.94 10.94
CA ALA A 3 -20.26 7.37 12.22
C ALA A 3 -21.47 6.65 12.85
N LEU A 4 -21.24 5.47 13.39
CA LEU A 4 -22.19 4.72 14.20
C LEU A 4 -21.65 4.65 15.63
N THR A 5 -22.41 5.17 16.59
CA THR A 5 -22.07 5.07 18.00
C THR A 5 -22.82 3.89 18.62
N LEU A 6 -22.08 2.95 19.15
CA LEU A 6 -22.64 1.79 19.85
C LEU A 6 -22.50 2.01 21.35
N TYR A 7 -23.61 1.95 22.07
CA TYR A 7 -23.62 2.06 23.53
C TYR A 7 -23.59 0.67 24.15
N ARG A 8 -22.61 0.44 24.99
CA ARG A 8 -22.52 -0.78 25.78
C ARG A 8 -23.47 -0.69 26.99
N PRO A 9 -24.40 -1.66 27.15
CA PRO A 9 -25.22 -1.69 28.35
C PRO A 9 -24.40 -1.86 29.64
N ALA A 10 -24.86 -1.27 30.73
CA ALA A 10 -24.23 -1.44 32.03
C ALA A 10 -24.20 -2.94 32.41
N GLY A 11 -23.09 -3.42 32.94
CA GLY A 11 -22.90 -4.83 33.30
C GLY A 11 -22.58 -5.78 32.16
N SER A 12 -22.41 -5.27 30.94
CA SER A 12 -21.96 -6.10 29.82
C SER A 12 -20.52 -6.62 30.02
N PRO A 13 -20.18 -7.82 29.51
CA PRO A 13 -18.83 -8.37 29.64
C PRO A 13 -17.80 -7.49 28.91
N ASP A 14 -16.55 -7.53 29.37
CA ASP A 14 -15.46 -6.73 28.77
C ASP A 14 -15.17 -7.03 27.30
N ARG A 15 -15.58 -8.20 26.85
CA ARG A 15 -15.51 -8.61 25.44
C ARG A 15 -16.91 -8.78 24.87
N CYS A 16 -17.16 -8.20 23.72
CA CYS A 16 -18.41 -8.36 22.98
C CYS A 16 -18.14 -8.71 21.51
N ARG A 17 -19.14 -9.33 20.89
CA ARG A 17 -19.16 -9.55 19.45
C ARG A 17 -20.19 -8.61 18.84
N ILE A 18 -19.77 -7.84 17.86
CA ILE A 18 -20.66 -6.95 17.10
C ILE A 18 -20.79 -7.51 15.71
N GLY A 19 -22.02 -7.70 15.23
CA GLY A 19 -22.33 -8.09 13.87
C GLY A 19 -22.99 -6.93 13.12
N THR A 20 -22.55 -6.67 11.91
CA THR A 20 -23.15 -5.69 11.00
C THR A 20 -23.50 -6.36 9.67
N ARG A 21 -24.59 -5.93 9.05
CA ARG A 21 -24.97 -6.33 7.68
C ARG A 21 -25.35 -5.08 6.92
N TYR A 22 -24.75 -4.88 5.75
CA TYR A 22 -24.99 -3.71 4.92
C TYR A 22 -24.77 -4.05 3.45
N THR A 23 -25.26 -3.16 2.60
CA THR A 23 -24.99 -3.15 1.15
C THR A 23 -24.35 -1.81 0.82
N LEU A 24 -23.36 -1.83 -0.05
CA LEU A 24 -22.71 -0.64 -0.58
C LEU A 24 -22.87 -0.61 -2.09
N ASP A 25 -23.24 0.55 -2.63
CA ASP A 25 -23.10 0.81 -4.05
C ASP A 25 -21.69 1.32 -4.33
N MET A 26 -20.87 0.46 -4.91
CA MET A 26 -19.47 0.79 -5.19
C MET A 26 -19.32 1.86 -6.28
N HIS A 27 -20.36 2.15 -7.07
CA HIS A 27 -20.34 3.26 -8.03
C HIS A 27 -20.44 4.61 -7.32
N GLU A 28 -21.11 4.66 -6.18
CA GLU A 28 -21.24 5.89 -5.37
C GLU A 28 -20.04 6.15 -4.46
N VAL A 29 -19.20 5.13 -4.21
CA VAL A 29 -18.00 5.28 -3.38
C VAL A 29 -16.97 6.13 -4.12
N GLN A 30 -16.51 7.20 -3.48
CA GLN A 30 -15.43 8.05 -3.98
C GLN A 30 -14.18 7.87 -3.09
N GLY A 31 -13.02 7.77 -3.72
CA GLY A 31 -11.76 7.66 -3.00
C GLY A 31 -10.57 7.47 -3.93
N PRO A 32 -9.37 7.88 -3.51
CA PRO A 32 -8.18 7.90 -4.36
C PRO A 32 -7.71 6.50 -4.80
N ALA A 33 -7.91 5.48 -3.98
CA ALA A 33 -7.45 4.11 -4.24
C ALA A 33 -8.62 3.17 -4.57
N LYS A 34 -9.57 3.65 -5.33
CA LYS A 34 -10.70 2.85 -5.79
C LYS A 34 -10.54 2.51 -7.25
N SER A 35 -10.53 1.22 -7.56
CA SER A 35 -10.82 0.74 -8.91
C SER A 35 -11.90 -0.32 -8.85
N PHE A 36 -12.99 -0.11 -9.57
CA PHE A 36 -14.12 -1.04 -9.61
C PHE A 36 -14.66 -1.10 -11.03
N ASN A 37 -14.15 -2.07 -11.79
CA ASN A 37 -14.59 -2.34 -13.16
C ASN A 37 -14.44 -3.84 -13.47
N ASP A 38 -14.88 -4.26 -14.64
CA ASP A 38 -14.92 -5.67 -15.06
C ASP A 38 -13.55 -6.34 -15.12
N ARG A 39 -12.48 -5.58 -15.22
CA ARG A 39 -11.12 -6.12 -15.37
C ARG A 39 -10.30 -6.02 -14.09
N TRP A 40 -10.61 -5.04 -13.22
CA TRP A 40 -9.87 -4.80 -11.99
C TRP A 40 -10.78 -4.27 -10.90
N ILE A 41 -10.82 -4.98 -9.80
CA ILE A 41 -11.46 -4.56 -8.55
C ILE A 41 -10.34 -4.36 -7.53
N GLU A 42 -10.26 -3.19 -6.96
CA GLU A 42 -9.38 -2.85 -5.84
C GLU A 42 -10.18 -2.04 -4.84
N ILE A 43 -10.35 -2.60 -3.65
CA ILE A 43 -11.06 -1.95 -2.54
C ILE A 43 -10.26 -2.11 -1.26
N GLY A 44 -10.10 -1.03 -0.53
CA GLY A 44 -9.37 -0.99 0.73
C GLY A 44 -9.93 0.09 1.66
N TYR A 45 -9.15 0.52 2.62
CA TYR A 45 -9.54 1.48 3.64
C TYR A 45 -10.20 2.75 3.07
N TYR A 46 -9.61 3.33 2.03
CA TYR A 46 -10.10 4.58 1.42
C TYR A 46 -11.48 4.44 0.77
N THR A 47 -11.93 3.24 0.48
CA THR A 47 -13.28 3.01 -0.05
C THR A 47 -14.34 2.92 1.04
N GLY A 48 -13.94 2.80 2.32
CA GLY A 48 -14.86 2.69 3.45
C GLY A 48 -15.81 1.50 3.33
N TRP A 49 -15.36 0.41 2.73
CA TRP A 49 -16.20 -0.77 2.43
C TRP A 49 -16.50 -1.64 3.66
N TYR A 50 -15.79 -1.45 4.74
CA TYR A 50 -16.03 -2.15 6.02
C TYR A 50 -16.00 -1.18 7.20
N PRO A 51 -16.66 -1.50 8.33
CA PRO A 51 -16.63 -0.68 9.52
C PRO A 51 -15.25 -0.66 10.17
N VAL A 52 -14.78 0.51 10.54
CA VAL A 52 -13.52 0.70 11.28
C VAL A 52 -13.82 1.39 12.61
N CYS A 53 -13.07 1.04 13.65
CA CYS A 53 -13.10 1.75 14.91
C CYS A 53 -11.99 2.81 14.91
N ASN A 54 -12.33 4.07 15.16
CA ASN A 54 -11.34 5.12 15.24
C ASN A 54 -10.30 4.84 16.32
N GLY A 55 -9.02 4.97 15.96
CA GLY A 55 -7.90 4.81 16.88
C GLY A 55 -7.53 3.36 17.21
N THR A 56 -8.10 2.38 16.51
CA THR A 56 -7.75 0.96 16.69
C THR A 56 -7.39 0.31 15.38
N SER A 57 -6.34 -0.49 15.39
CA SER A 57 -6.04 -1.47 14.35
C SER A 57 -6.63 -2.83 14.73
N ALA A 58 -6.89 -3.69 13.77
CA ALA A 58 -7.25 -5.06 14.03
C ALA A 58 -5.98 -5.89 14.28
N ASP A 59 -5.97 -6.70 15.36
CA ASP A 59 -4.86 -7.61 15.64
C ASP A 59 -4.71 -8.66 14.55
N ARG A 60 -5.81 -9.05 13.98
CA ARG A 60 -5.90 -9.94 12.81
C ARG A 60 -7.27 -9.82 12.15
N SER A 61 -7.34 -10.14 10.88
CA SER A 61 -8.60 -10.22 10.16
C SER A 61 -8.71 -11.51 9.36
N HIS A 62 -9.94 -12.00 9.25
CA HIS A 62 -10.30 -13.13 8.40
C HIS A 62 -11.51 -12.72 7.57
N LEU A 63 -11.38 -12.81 6.26
CA LEU A 63 -12.43 -12.49 5.31
C LEU A 63 -12.81 -13.72 4.49
N ARG A 64 -14.09 -13.90 4.27
CA ARG A 64 -14.62 -14.88 3.32
C ARG A 64 -15.30 -14.12 2.19
N ILE A 65 -14.83 -14.35 0.96
CA ILE A 65 -15.12 -13.52 -0.19
C ILE A 65 -15.81 -14.36 -1.26
N GLY A 66 -17.07 -14.00 -1.55
CA GLY A 66 -17.78 -14.52 -2.71
C GLY A 66 -17.70 -13.54 -3.86
N ILE A 67 -17.37 -14.05 -5.03
CA ILE A 67 -17.27 -13.24 -6.25
C ILE A 67 -17.78 -14.08 -7.44
N THR A 68 -18.20 -13.40 -8.49
CA THR A 68 -18.63 -14.04 -9.74
C THR A 68 -17.57 -15.01 -10.28
N ASP A 69 -18.01 -16.10 -10.85
CA ASP A 69 -17.15 -17.11 -11.47
C ASP A 69 -16.21 -16.50 -12.51
N GLY A 70 -15.01 -17.04 -12.60
CA GLY A 70 -13.96 -16.57 -13.51
C GLY A 70 -13.02 -15.54 -12.90
N TYR A 71 -13.35 -14.96 -11.73
CA TYR A 71 -12.43 -14.04 -11.04
C TYR A 71 -11.45 -14.79 -10.14
N THR A 72 -10.22 -14.31 -10.14
CA THR A 72 -9.19 -14.66 -9.16
C THR A 72 -9.07 -13.54 -8.14
N VAL A 73 -9.01 -13.89 -6.86
CA VAL A 73 -8.89 -12.95 -5.75
C VAL A 73 -7.46 -12.91 -5.23
N SER A 74 -7.00 -11.74 -4.87
CA SER A 74 -5.79 -11.48 -4.09
C SER A 74 -6.05 -10.36 -3.08
N GLY A 75 -5.02 -9.88 -2.38
CA GLY A 75 -5.17 -8.79 -1.42
C GLY A 75 -4.04 -8.73 -0.39
N SER A 76 -4.24 -7.94 0.65
CA SER A 76 -3.22 -7.68 1.68
C SER A 76 -2.91 -8.87 2.58
N GLY A 77 -3.77 -9.88 2.65
CA GLY A 77 -3.59 -11.10 3.43
C GLY A 77 -3.10 -12.31 2.63
N ILE A 78 -3.03 -13.43 3.31
CA ILE A 78 -2.78 -14.75 2.71
C ILE A 78 -4.08 -15.24 2.10
N ILE A 79 -4.07 -15.59 0.83
CA ILE A 79 -5.26 -15.99 0.07
C ILE A 79 -5.28 -17.50 -0.12
N SER A 80 -6.44 -18.08 0.09
CA SER A 80 -6.75 -19.48 -0.26
C SER A 80 -8.14 -19.59 -0.90
N ARG A 81 -8.37 -20.67 -1.63
CA ARG A 81 -9.68 -21.01 -2.16
C ARG A 81 -10.24 -22.19 -1.38
N THR A 82 -11.50 -22.09 -0.97
CA THR A 82 -12.20 -23.14 -0.23
C THR A 82 -12.84 -24.15 -1.17
N ASP A 83 -13.17 -25.33 -0.66
CA ASP A 83 -13.80 -26.42 -1.43
C ASP A 83 -15.18 -26.05 -1.99
N ASP A 84 -15.88 -25.11 -1.32
CA ASP A 84 -17.17 -24.60 -1.78
C ASP A 84 -17.06 -23.43 -2.77
N GLY A 85 -15.84 -23.15 -3.27
CA GLY A 85 -15.58 -22.18 -4.31
C GLY A 85 -15.44 -20.73 -3.83
N MET A 86 -15.57 -20.47 -2.53
CA MET A 86 -15.31 -19.16 -1.95
C MET A 86 -13.79 -18.89 -1.86
N TRP A 87 -13.44 -17.64 -1.65
CA TRP A 87 -12.08 -17.24 -1.32
C TRP A 87 -11.98 -16.86 0.15
N GLU A 88 -10.85 -17.15 0.75
CA GLU A 88 -10.52 -16.71 2.10
C GLU A 88 -9.27 -15.87 2.08
N MET A 89 -9.27 -14.79 2.86
CA MET A 89 -8.11 -13.94 3.10
C MET A 89 -7.85 -13.88 4.60
N ASP A 90 -6.73 -14.43 5.01
CA ASP A 90 -6.22 -14.35 6.37
C ASP A 90 -5.13 -13.29 6.47
N GLN A 91 -5.31 -12.33 7.36
CA GLN A 91 -4.29 -11.36 7.73
C GLN A 91 -3.92 -11.58 9.20
N PRO A 92 -2.92 -12.44 9.49
CA PRO A 92 -2.56 -12.83 10.85
C PRO A 92 -1.70 -11.81 11.59
N TRP A 93 -1.46 -10.66 11.00
CA TRP A 93 -0.71 -9.53 11.57
C TRP A 93 -1.61 -8.35 11.85
N GLU A 94 -1.20 -7.52 12.79
CA GLU A 94 -1.86 -6.26 13.07
C GLU A 94 -1.87 -5.35 11.84
N GLY A 95 -3.02 -4.76 11.54
CA GLY A 95 -3.19 -3.84 10.44
C GLY A 95 -4.55 -3.14 10.49
N PHE A 96 -4.60 -1.94 9.93
CA PHE A 96 -5.84 -1.16 9.86
C PHE A 96 -6.55 -1.30 8.51
N ASP A 97 -5.92 -1.93 7.54
CA ASP A 97 -6.47 -2.03 6.18
C ASP A 97 -6.57 -3.49 5.72
N ASN A 98 -7.69 -3.78 5.09
CA ASN A 98 -7.95 -5.01 4.37
C ASN A 98 -8.17 -4.67 2.90
N VAL A 99 -7.15 -4.89 2.08
CA VAL A 99 -7.24 -4.64 0.65
C VAL A 99 -7.66 -5.92 -0.05
N ILE A 100 -8.70 -5.85 -0.86
CA ILE A 100 -9.16 -6.93 -1.75
C ILE A 100 -8.87 -6.52 -3.18
N LEU A 101 -8.23 -7.40 -3.90
CA LEU A 101 -8.04 -7.34 -5.35
C LEU A 101 -8.80 -8.47 -6.01
N ALA A 102 -9.43 -8.21 -7.14
CA ALA A 102 -9.99 -9.28 -7.95
C ALA A 102 -9.96 -8.94 -9.45
N SER A 103 -9.69 -9.93 -10.27
CA SER A 103 -9.68 -9.77 -11.73
C SER A 103 -9.88 -11.13 -12.41
N PRO A 104 -10.56 -11.17 -13.58
CA PRO A 104 -10.62 -12.38 -14.40
C PRO A 104 -9.30 -12.69 -15.12
N VAL A 105 -8.38 -11.74 -15.16
CA VAL A 105 -7.09 -11.84 -15.87
C VAL A 105 -5.90 -11.56 -14.96
N LEU A 106 -6.07 -11.83 -13.67
CA LEU A 106 -5.03 -11.61 -12.65
C LEU A 106 -3.78 -12.45 -12.98
N LYS A 107 -2.65 -11.80 -12.96
CA LYS A 107 -1.33 -12.43 -13.07
C LYS A 107 -0.54 -12.20 -11.79
N THR A 108 0.36 -13.14 -11.51
CA THR A 108 1.26 -13.06 -10.35
C THR A 108 2.67 -13.44 -10.75
N ARG A 109 3.64 -12.66 -10.27
CA ARG A 109 5.07 -13.01 -10.27
C ARG A 109 5.55 -13.07 -8.84
N ARG A 110 6.39 -14.04 -8.53
CA ARG A 110 6.84 -14.29 -7.16
C ARG A 110 8.34 -14.62 -7.14
N MET A 111 9.03 -14.05 -6.16
CA MET A 111 10.41 -14.36 -5.82
C MET A 111 10.49 -14.69 -4.33
N SER A 112 11.27 -15.73 -4.00
CA SER A 112 11.54 -16.08 -2.61
C SER A 112 13.03 -16.30 -2.45
N ASP A 113 13.66 -15.63 -1.47
CA ASP A 113 15.06 -15.78 -1.13
C ASP A 113 15.29 -15.40 0.33
N ASN A 114 16.15 -16.17 1.02
CA ASN A 114 16.54 -15.92 2.41
C ASN A 114 15.36 -15.65 3.36
N GLY A 115 14.28 -16.42 3.24
CA GLY A 115 13.10 -16.28 4.10
C GLY A 115 12.17 -15.10 3.74
N THR A 116 12.52 -14.32 2.73
CA THR A 116 11.67 -13.22 2.22
C THR A 116 11.00 -13.64 0.94
N THR A 117 9.69 -13.43 0.86
CA THR A 117 8.90 -13.61 -0.37
C THR A 117 8.33 -12.27 -0.81
N ILE A 118 8.52 -11.93 -2.08
CA ILE A 118 7.89 -10.79 -2.73
C ILE A 118 7.01 -11.32 -3.86
N GLU A 119 5.79 -10.80 -3.93
CA GLU A 119 4.80 -11.17 -4.92
C GLU A 119 4.26 -9.92 -5.61
N PHE A 120 4.30 -9.89 -6.94
CA PHE A 120 3.67 -8.86 -7.76
C PHE A 120 2.38 -9.37 -8.37
N ILE A 121 1.31 -8.61 -8.21
CA ILE A 121 -0.05 -8.89 -8.67
C ILE A 121 -0.41 -7.82 -9.70
N TYR A 122 -0.79 -8.21 -10.91
CA TYR A 122 -1.04 -7.27 -12.01
C TYR A 122 -1.99 -7.85 -13.05
N THR A 123 -2.42 -7.03 -14.00
CA THR A 123 -3.22 -7.43 -15.15
C THR A 123 -2.56 -7.02 -16.47
N ASP A 124 -2.67 -5.76 -16.84
CA ASP A 124 -2.26 -5.23 -18.15
C ASP A 124 -0.81 -4.66 -18.14
N PHE A 125 -0.02 -5.05 -17.16
CA PHE A 125 1.40 -4.69 -17.09
C PHE A 125 2.24 -5.72 -17.87
N PRO A 126 3.26 -5.30 -18.65
CA PRO A 126 4.11 -6.22 -19.40
C PRO A 126 4.83 -7.22 -18.46
N ASP A 127 4.86 -8.49 -18.86
CA ASP A 127 5.45 -9.56 -18.02
C ASP A 127 6.95 -9.34 -17.74
N ALA A 128 7.70 -8.82 -18.71
CA ALA A 128 9.12 -8.48 -18.54
C ALA A 128 9.31 -7.30 -17.59
N ASP A 129 8.39 -6.34 -17.61
CA ASP A 129 8.40 -5.19 -16.72
C ASP A 129 8.01 -5.60 -15.27
N ALA A 130 7.08 -6.55 -15.12
CA ALA A 130 6.74 -7.13 -13.83
C ALA A 130 7.94 -7.87 -13.21
N GLU A 131 8.71 -8.59 -14.01
CA GLU A 131 9.96 -9.23 -13.58
C GLU A 131 11.00 -8.18 -13.14
N SER A 132 11.12 -7.10 -13.92
CA SER A 132 12.04 -5.99 -13.60
C SER A 132 11.63 -5.29 -12.29
N ALA A 133 10.33 -5.07 -12.07
CA ALA A 133 9.79 -4.49 -10.86
C ALA A 133 10.02 -5.40 -9.65
N LEU A 134 9.84 -6.71 -9.80
CA LEU A 134 10.10 -7.71 -8.77
C LEU A 134 11.57 -7.70 -8.34
N ASN A 135 12.49 -7.73 -9.31
CA ASN A 135 13.94 -7.67 -9.06
C ASN A 135 14.32 -6.36 -8.37
N CYS A 136 13.78 -5.24 -8.82
CA CYS A 136 13.97 -3.92 -8.22
C CYS A 136 13.52 -3.89 -6.76
N SER A 137 12.34 -4.44 -6.46
CA SER A 137 11.80 -4.47 -5.09
C SER A 137 12.68 -5.28 -4.15
N TYR A 138 13.15 -6.42 -4.62
CA TYR A 138 14.03 -7.27 -3.83
C TYR A 138 15.40 -6.60 -3.58
N ASP A 139 15.96 -5.94 -4.59
CA ASP A 139 17.22 -5.20 -4.46
C ASP A 139 17.08 -3.99 -3.53
N ALA A 140 15.98 -3.22 -3.65
CA ALA A 140 15.70 -2.10 -2.76
C ALA A 140 15.58 -2.55 -1.29
N LEU A 141 14.87 -3.64 -1.04
CA LEU A 141 14.75 -4.20 0.31
C LEU A 141 16.13 -4.60 0.88
N LYS A 142 16.96 -5.27 0.09
CA LYS A 142 18.34 -5.62 0.49
C LYS A 142 19.20 -4.39 0.73
N PHE A 143 19.07 -3.38 -0.14
CA PHE A 143 19.79 -2.12 0.00
C PHE A 143 19.46 -1.44 1.33
N PHE A 144 18.18 -1.29 1.68
CA PHE A 144 17.76 -0.63 2.92
C PHE A 144 18.13 -1.44 4.18
N ARG A 145 18.04 -2.76 4.14
CA ARG A 145 18.52 -3.62 5.23
C ARG A 145 20.02 -3.41 5.52
N ARG A 146 20.82 -3.20 4.47
CA ARG A 146 22.25 -2.88 4.63
C ARG A 146 22.47 -1.42 5.09
N LEU A 147 21.71 -0.49 4.55
CA LEU A 147 21.87 0.94 4.83
C LEU A 147 21.51 1.27 6.28
N TYR A 148 20.36 0.82 6.72
CA TYR A 148 19.83 1.20 8.03
C TYR A 148 20.32 0.30 9.16
N LYS A 149 20.77 -0.92 8.87
CA LYS A 149 21.33 -1.89 9.87
C LYS A 149 20.43 -2.13 11.09
N ILE A 150 19.24 -1.61 11.09
CA ILE A 150 18.24 -1.87 12.09
C ILE A 150 17.55 -3.13 11.60
N ALA A 151 17.39 -4.12 12.48
CA ALA A 151 16.45 -5.19 12.24
C ALA A 151 15.08 -4.51 12.07
N GLY A 152 14.84 -4.02 10.86
CA GLY A 152 13.52 -3.61 10.42
C GLY A 152 12.63 -4.81 10.63
N GLU A 153 11.38 -4.59 10.81
CA GLU A 153 10.42 -5.68 10.84
C GLU A 153 10.79 -6.62 9.71
N GLU A 154 11.11 -7.85 10.06
CA GLU A 154 11.44 -8.88 9.07
C GLU A 154 10.16 -9.20 8.30
N ASN A 155 9.84 -8.33 7.33
CA ASN A 155 8.75 -8.59 6.42
C ASN A 155 9.16 -9.77 5.56
N THR A 156 8.71 -10.93 5.96
CA THR A 156 8.98 -12.19 5.26
C THR A 156 8.09 -12.38 4.04
N TYR A 157 7.00 -11.63 3.95
CA TYR A 157 6.05 -11.73 2.86
C TYR A 157 5.50 -10.35 2.49
N ILE A 158 5.80 -9.88 1.28
CA ILE A 158 5.42 -8.56 0.76
C ILE A 158 4.70 -8.76 -0.56
N LYS A 159 3.54 -8.14 -0.70
CA LYS A 159 2.78 -8.12 -1.95
C LYS A 159 2.78 -6.72 -2.56
N PHE A 160 2.93 -6.68 -3.86
CA PHE A 160 2.76 -5.48 -4.65
C PHE A 160 1.57 -5.64 -5.60
N SER A 161 0.73 -4.64 -5.64
CA SER A 161 -0.29 -4.48 -6.67
C SER A 161 0.20 -3.45 -7.69
N LEU A 162 0.24 -3.84 -8.95
CA LEU A 162 0.49 -2.94 -10.07
C LEU A 162 -0.84 -2.64 -10.75
N SER A 163 -1.43 -1.51 -10.40
CA SER A 163 -2.71 -1.06 -10.95
C SER A 163 -2.49 -0.17 -12.17
N ALA A 164 -3.25 -0.41 -13.23
CA ALA A 164 -3.33 0.47 -14.39
C ALA A 164 -4.47 1.51 -14.25
N SER A 165 -4.93 1.80 -13.03
CA SER A 165 -6.13 2.61 -12.79
C SER A 165 -6.02 4.09 -13.18
N GLY A 166 -4.87 4.53 -13.71
CA GLY A 166 -4.66 5.89 -14.21
C GLY A 166 -4.58 6.98 -13.12
N THR A 167 -4.69 6.62 -11.86
CA THR A 167 -4.36 7.52 -10.75
C THR A 167 -2.87 7.44 -10.47
N SER A 168 -2.20 8.57 -10.37
CA SER A 168 -0.81 8.65 -9.90
C SER A 168 -0.77 8.35 -8.42
N GLY A 169 0.37 7.84 -7.94
CA GLY A 169 0.60 7.55 -6.53
C GLY A 169 0.66 6.07 -6.21
N GLY A 170 0.93 5.81 -4.96
CA GLY A 170 0.96 4.48 -4.37
C GLY A 170 0.55 4.58 -2.91
N TYR A 171 0.47 3.48 -2.24
CA TYR A 171 0.37 3.46 -0.80
C TYR A 171 0.99 2.19 -0.23
N SER A 172 1.55 2.31 0.96
CA SER A 172 2.13 1.20 1.69
C SER A 172 1.26 0.78 2.87
N ARG A 173 1.16 -0.52 3.05
CA ARG A 173 0.65 -1.18 4.25
C ARG A 173 1.72 -2.15 4.75
N LYS A 174 1.58 -2.66 5.91
CA LYS A 174 2.62 -3.52 6.53
C LYS A 174 3.21 -4.57 5.59
N ASN A 175 2.37 -5.25 4.82
CA ASN A 175 2.78 -6.34 3.92
C ASN A 175 2.20 -6.19 2.50
N PHE A 176 1.67 -5.01 2.18
CA PHE A 176 1.01 -4.76 0.91
C PHE A 176 1.29 -3.34 0.41
N ILE A 177 1.72 -3.23 -0.82
CA ILE A 177 2.08 -1.97 -1.49
C ILE A 177 1.31 -1.91 -2.81
N THR A 178 0.67 -0.78 -3.09
CA THR A 178 0.08 -0.48 -4.39
C THR A 178 0.94 0.52 -5.13
N LEU A 179 1.19 0.27 -6.41
CA LEU A 179 1.86 1.16 -7.33
C LEU A 179 1.01 1.34 -8.60
N ASN A 180 0.98 2.54 -9.13
CA ASN A 180 0.21 2.88 -10.33
C ASN A 180 1.14 3.20 -11.50
N SER A 181 1.20 2.33 -12.49
CA SER A 181 1.91 2.57 -13.75
C SER A 181 1.55 1.54 -14.81
N GLY A 182 1.71 1.89 -16.07
CA GLY A 182 1.54 0.97 -17.21
C GLY A 182 2.82 0.24 -17.62
N SER A 183 3.99 0.59 -17.11
CA SER A 183 5.28 -0.01 -17.45
C SER A 183 6.33 0.19 -16.37
N PHE A 184 7.40 -0.63 -16.40
CA PHE A 184 8.56 -0.43 -15.54
C PHE A 184 9.42 0.72 -16.08
N ASN A 185 9.58 1.76 -15.29
CA ASN A 185 10.34 2.96 -15.60
C ASN A 185 10.99 3.53 -14.33
N GLU A 186 11.64 4.69 -14.42
CA GLU A 186 12.26 5.33 -13.25
C GLU A 186 11.23 5.68 -12.16
N TYR A 187 10.01 6.04 -12.54
CA TYR A 187 8.94 6.31 -11.60
C TYR A 187 8.64 5.07 -10.74
N ILE A 188 8.44 3.90 -11.36
CA ILE A 188 8.22 2.64 -10.62
C ILE A 188 9.44 2.26 -9.79
N LEU A 189 10.66 2.39 -10.32
CA LEU A 189 11.88 2.11 -9.57
C LEU A 189 11.95 2.96 -8.29
N ARG A 190 11.73 4.26 -8.41
CA ARG A 190 11.80 5.18 -7.28
C ARG A 190 10.65 4.98 -6.30
N ASN A 191 9.41 4.88 -6.78
CA ASN A 191 8.26 4.69 -5.91
C ASN A 191 8.28 3.33 -5.20
N THR A 192 8.73 2.28 -5.86
CA THR A 192 8.99 0.99 -5.20
C THR A 192 9.93 1.16 -4.00
N ALA A 193 11.01 1.89 -4.17
CA ALA A 193 11.96 2.13 -3.09
C ALA A 193 11.36 3.03 -2.00
N HIS A 194 10.59 4.05 -2.37
CA HIS A 194 9.87 4.92 -1.45
C HIS A 194 8.93 4.10 -0.56
N GLU A 195 8.04 3.33 -1.14
CA GLU A 195 7.06 2.53 -0.40
C GLU A 195 7.71 1.44 0.47
N ILE A 196 8.76 0.79 -0.01
CA ILE A 196 9.53 -0.17 0.81
C ILE A 196 10.17 0.52 2.01
N SER A 197 10.65 1.75 1.84
CA SER A 197 11.34 2.46 2.90
C SER A 197 10.42 2.82 4.08
N HIS A 198 9.11 2.88 3.87
CA HIS A 198 8.13 3.02 4.93
C HIS A 198 8.18 1.89 5.97
N PHE A 199 8.81 0.76 5.69
CA PHE A 199 9.07 -0.25 6.71
C PHE A 199 10.00 0.24 7.83
N TRP A 200 10.76 1.29 7.57
CA TRP A 200 11.61 2.00 8.56
C TRP A 200 11.03 3.36 8.96
N TRP A 201 10.36 4.05 8.02
CA TRP A 201 9.87 5.42 8.15
C TRP A 201 8.35 5.47 8.14
N ASN A 202 7.72 5.07 9.27
CA ASN A 202 6.26 5.02 9.42
C ASN A 202 5.82 5.23 10.88
N LYS A 203 6.67 5.86 11.70
CA LYS A 203 6.40 6.00 13.14
C LYS A 203 5.75 7.33 13.50
N ALA A 204 5.78 8.32 12.62
CA ALA A 204 5.09 9.58 12.82
C ALA A 204 3.57 9.40 12.60
N PRO A 205 2.72 10.12 13.36
CA PRO A 205 1.28 10.06 13.16
C PRO A 205 0.88 10.61 11.80
N VAL A 206 0.30 9.77 10.95
CA VAL A 206 -0.09 10.10 9.56
C VAL A 206 -1.22 11.14 9.47
N GLU A 207 -2.03 11.30 10.52
CA GLU A 207 -3.10 12.30 10.57
C GLU A 207 -2.64 13.67 11.11
N SER A 208 -1.34 13.88 11.21
CA SER A 208 -0.77 15.12 11.75
C SER A 208 0.31 15.68 10.85
N TRP A 209 0.66 16.96 11.09
CA TRP A 209 1.77 17.59 10.38
C TRP A 209 3.10 16.82 10.50
N HIS A 210 3.25 15.93 11.46
CA HIS A 210 4.46 15.11 11.64
C HIS A 210 4.65 14.07 10.52
N ASP A 211 3.63 13.81 9.71
CA ASP A 211 3.70 12.85 8.60
C ASP A 211 4.79 13.21 7.58
N TRP A 212 5.19 14.48 7.51
CA TRP A 212 6.35 14.88 6.73
C TRP A 212 7.63 14.10 7.08
N LEU A 213 7.76 13.62 8.32
CA LEU A 213 8.89 12.77 8.73
C LEU A 213 8.86 11.42 8.01
N ASN A 214 7.68 10.81 7.89
CA ASN A 214 7.52 9.56 7.16
C ASN A 214 7.86 9.78 5.69
N GLU A 215 7.19 10.72 5.05
CA GLU A 215 7.28 10.97 3.61
C GLU A 215 8.64 11.51 3.18
N SER A 216 9.22 12.48 3.92
CA SER A 216 10.52 13.04 3.54
C SER A 216 11.65 12.03 3.70
N PHE A 217 11.62 11.19 4.73
CA PHE A 217 12.64 10.16 4.89
C PHE A 217 12.43 8.99 3.92
N ALA A 218 11.19 8.68 3.56
CA ALA A 218 10.91 7.72 2.50
C ALA A 218 11.43 8.23 1.15
N GLU A 219 11.17 9.49 0.81
CA GLU A 219 11.67 10.09 -0.43
C GLU A 219 13.20 10.20 -0.45
N PHE A 220 13.81 10.60 0.67
CA PHE A 220 15.27 10.59 0.79
C PHE A 220 15.86 9.19 0.59
N SER A 221 15.21 8.18 1.15
CA SER A 221 15.60 6.76 0.98
C SER A 221 15.51 6.34 -0.48
N ALA A 222 14.43 6.71 -1.17
CA ALA A 222 14.24 6.44 -2.58
C ALA A 222 15.33 7.11 -3.45
N LEU A 223 15.75 8.33 -3.10
CA LEU A 223 16.88 9.00 -3.74
C LEU A 223 18.21 8.25 -3.53
N GLN A 224 18.48 7.74 -2.32
CA GLN A 224 19.67 6.94 -2.06
C GLN A 224 19.65 5.63 -2.86
N TYR A 225 18.48 5.02 -3.00
CA TYR A 225 18.32 3.85 -3.84
C TYR A 225 18.49 4.17 -5.33
N LEU A 226 17.94 5.28 -5.82
CA LEU A 226 18.15 5.75 -7.19
C LEU A 226 19.64 5.91 -7.50
N ARG A 227 20.38 6.54 -6.57
CA ARG A 227 21.84 6.67 -6.65
C ARG A 227 22.55 5.32 -6.74
N HIS A 228 22.11 4.35 -5.94
CA HIS A 228 22.63 2.99 -5.96
C HIS A 228 22.35 2.27 -7.28
N ALA A 229 21.13 2.37 -7.77
CA ALA A 229 20.64 1.62 -8.93
C ALA A 229 21.02 2.26 -10.28
N ARG A 230 21.17 3.58 -10.35
CA ARG A 230 21.35 4.36 -11.58
C ARG A 230 22.58 5.28 -11.59
N GLY A 231 23.26 5.41 -10.47
CA GLY A 231 24.47 6.21 -10.33
C GLY A 231 24.23 7.66 -9.90
N GLU A 232 25.37 8.39 -9.76
CA GLU A 232 25.39 9.76 -9.23
C GLU A 232 24.66 10.76 -10.13
N GLU A 233 24.73 10.60 -11.45
CA GLU A 233 24.09 11.48 -12.40
C GLU A 233 22.57 11.51 -12.24
N ALA A 234 21.92 10.34 -12.25
CA ALA A 234 20.48 10.22 -12.04
C ALA A 234 20.03 10.80 -10.69
N TYR A 235 20.83 10.59 -9.65
CA TYR A 235 20.60 11.20 -8.34
C TYR A 235 20.67 12.73 -8.41
N ALA A 236 21.73 13.28 -9.02
CA ALA A 236 21.93 14.73 -9.10
C ALA A 236 20.83 15.42 -9.91
N GLU A 237 20.44 14.82 -11.04
CA GLU A 237 19.32 15.32 -11.86
C GLU A 237 18.01 15.36 -11.08
N ARG A 238 17.71 14.30 -10.30
CA ARG A 238 16.50 14.25 -9.50
C ARG A 238 16.52 15.27 -8.37
N VAL A 239 17.63 15.42 -7.68
CA VAL A 239 17.80 16.44 -6.64
C VAL A 239 17.62 17.84 -7.21
N GLU A 240 18.18 18.13 -8.38
CA GLU A 240 18.03 19.44 -9.02
C GLU A 240 16.58 19.71 -9.41
N MET A 241 15.89 18.70 -9.95
CA MET A 241 14.46 18.82 -10.23
C MET A 241 13.65 19.18 -8.96
N TYR A 242 13.96 18.60 -7.81
CA TYR A 242 13.29 18.95 -6.55
C TYR A 242 13.65 20.36 -6.09
N ARG A 243 14.90 20.79 -6.22
CA ARG A 243 15.30 22.15 -5.93
C ARG A 243 14.53 23.17 -6.77
N GLU A 244 14.36 22.90 -8.06
CA GLU A 244 13.58 23.78 -8.94
C GLU A 244 12.10 23.83 -8.54
N LYS A 245 11.49 22.67 -8.27
CA LYS A 245 10.08 22.61 -7.82
C LYS A 245 9.87 23.35 -6.51
N THR A 246 10.81 23.27 -5.58
CA THR A 246 10.69 23.87 -4.24
C THR A 246 11.20 25.30 -4.15
N ARG A 247 11.85 25.84 -5.18
CA ARG A 247 12.46 27.19 -5.18
C ARG A 247 11.51 28.31 -4.75
N ARG A 248 10.21 28.17 -5.02
CA ARG A 248 9.17 29.14 -4.69
C ARG A 248 8.28 28.73 -3.52
N ILE A 249 8.55 27.59 -2.92
CA ILE A 249 7.78 27.10 -1.79
C ILE A 249 8.38 27.69 -0.51
N ARG A 250 7.54 28.20 0.38
CA ARG A 250 7.99 28.69 1.68
C ARG A 250 8.51 27.53 2.52
N PRO A 251 9.55 27.73 3.35
CA PRO A 251 10.00 26.71 4.30
C PRO A 251 8.85 26.24 5.17
N ILE A 252 8.86 24.96 5.53
CA ILE A 252 7.84 24.32 6.38
C ILE A 252 7.68 25.04 7.73
N TRP A 253 8.77 25.60 8.28
CA TRP A 253 8.73 26.46 9.45
C TRP A 253 7.97 27.76 9.15
N GLY A 254 6.80 27.93 9.78
CA GLY A 254 5.95 29.11 9.65
C GLY A 254 4.79 28.94 8.66
N ILE A 255 4.61 27.80 8.05
CA ILE A 255 3.36 27.46 7.35
C ILE A 255 2.44 26.78 8.35
N CYS A 256 1.36 27.49 8.69
CA CYS A 256 0.30 26.97 9.53
C CYS A 256 -0.34 25.72 8.88
N LEU A 257 -0.42 24.65 9.62
CA LEU A 257 -1.32 23.49 9.71
C LEU A 257 -2.32 23.16 8.57
N LEU A 258 -2.15 23.63 7.35
CA LEU A 258 -3.05 23.36 6.21
C LEU A 258 -2.47 22.38 5.19
N TYR A 259 -1.35 21.74 5.48
CA TYR A 259 -0.82 20.69 4.64
C TYR A 259 -1.23 19.33 5.20
N THR A 260 -2.25 18.80 4.59
CA THR A 260 -2.54 17.37 4.60
C THR A 260 -1.58 16.66 3.64
N SER A 261 -1.33 15.39 3.87
CA SER A 261 -0.38 14.48 3.23
C SER A 261 -0.40 14.38 1.69
N ASP A 262 -1.24 15.11 1.01
CA ASP A 262 -1.42 15.02 -0.45
C ASP A 262 -0.36 15.77 -1.29
N ALA A 263 0.65 16.35 -0.66
CA ALA A 263 1.70 17.08 -1.39
C ALA A 263 2.70 16.18 -2.14
N ALA A 264 2.62 14.87 -1.98
CA ALA A 264 3.43 13.91 -2.74
C ALA A 264 2.77 13.50 -4.07
N ASP A 265 1.48 13.81 -4.26
CA ASP A 265 0.68 13.35 -5.39
C ASP A 265 0.52 14.40 -6.53
N GLU A 266 1.17 15.59 -6.44
CA GLU A 266 1.21 16.57 -7.53
C GLU A 266 2.61 16.59 -8.24
#